data_7e29c7ad06ac500c380625a955e591f0
#
_entry.id   7e29c7ad06ac500c380625a955e591f0
#
_cell.length_a   1.000
_cell.length_b   1.000
_cell.length_c   1.000
_cell.angle_alpha   90.00
_cell.angle_beta   90.00
_cell.angle_gamma   90.00
#
_symmetry.space_group_name_H-M   'P 1'
#
loop_
_entity.id
_entity.type
_entity.pdbx_description
1 polymer ?
#
loop_
_entity_poly.entity_id
_entity_poly.type
_entity_poly.pdbx_seq_one_letter_code
_entity_poly.pdbx_strand_id
1 'polypeptide(L)' 'MVTAKFICSYLYRTSDDSRLDVYLDPVLEDGKPAGSVSLTLTNQDEYFVFEQGVKYQLSFERLVD' A
#
# COMPACT_ATOMS: atom_id res chain seq x y z
N MET A 1 -0.14 0.66 -18.84
CA MET A 1 -0.38 0.79 -17.40
C MET A 1 -0.49 -0.59 -16.78
N VAL A 2 0.18 -0.81 -15.70
CA VAL A 2 0.13 -2.08 -14.97
C VAL A 2 -0.67 -1.85 -13.68
N THR A 3 -1.65 -2.72 -13.43
CA THR A 3 -2.43 -2.67 -12.20
C THR A 3 -2.28 -3.98 -11.43
N ALA A 4 -2.28 -3.89 -10.11
CA ALA A 4 -2.20 -5.06 -9.25
C ALA A 4 -3.04 -4.82 -8.01
N LYS A 5 -3.57 -5.90 -7.45
CA LYS A 5 -4.39 -5.83 -6.24
C LYS A 5 -3.59 -6.29 -5.04
N PHE A 6 -3.80 -5.59 -3.94
CA PHE A 6 -3.10 -5.86 -2.69
C PHE A 6 -4.08 -5.84 -1.54
N ILE A 7 -3.72 -6.52 -0.46
CA ILE A 7 -4.46 -6.44 0.79
C ILE A 7 -3.54 -5.82 1.84
N CYS A 8 -4.08 -4.91 2.62
CA CYS A 8 -3.31 -4.32 3.71
C CYS A 8 -3.16 -5.36 4.82
N SER A 9 -1.95 -5.89 4.97
CA SER A 9 -1.70 -6.98 5.92
C SER A 9 -1.30 -6.46 7.29
N TYR A 10 -0.67 -5.29 7.35
CA TYR A 10 -0.18 -4.78 8.62
C TYR A 10 0.00 -3.27 8.56
N LEU A 11 -0.31 -2.62 9.68
CA LEU A 11 -0.09 -1.20 9.87
C LEU A 11 0.71 -0.99 11.15
N TYR A 12 1.73 -0.16 11.09
CA TYR A 12 2.51 0.21 12.26
C TYR A 12 2.53 1.73 12.39
N ARG A 13 1.95 2.24 13.49
CA ARG A 13 1.96 3.66 13.79
C ARG A 13 2.95 3.91 14.91
N THR A 14 3.83 4.88 14.73
CA THR A 14 4.77 5.26 15.77
C THR A 14 4.03 5.89 16.96
N SER A 15 4.62 5.79 18.14
CA SER A 15 3.95 6.24 19.37
C SER A 15 3.66 7.74 19.40
N ASP A 16 4.43 8.53 18.63
CA ASP A 16 4.25 9.98 18.54
C ASP A 16 3.43 10.39 17.31
N ASP A 17 2.87 9.41 16.57
CA ASP A 17 2.09 9.64 15.34
C ASP A 17 2.85 10.35 14.22
N SER A 18 4.18 10.33 14.28
CA SER A 18 4.98 11.00 13.25
C SER A 18 5.04 10.21 11.95
N ARG A 19 4.70 8.92 11.99
CA ARG A 19 4.85 8.03 10.83
C ARG A 19 3.86 6.88 10.92
N LEU A 20 3.33 6.48 9.77
CA LEU A 20 2.56 5.25 9.62
C LEU A 20 3.21 4.40 8.55
N ASP A 21 3.62 3.20 8.91
CA ASP A 21 4.14 2.22 7.95
C ASP A 21 2.99 1.31 7.52
N VAL A 22 2.80 1.19 6.20
CA VAL A 22 1.74 0.39 5.61
C VAL A 22 2.37 -0.76 4.85
N TYR A 23 1.96 -1.98 5.14
CA TYR A 23 2.47 -3.18 4.48
C TYR A 23 1.36 -3.82 3.67
N LEU A 24 1.59 -3.94 2.36
CA LEU A 24 0.61 -4.48 1.42
C LEU A 24 1.14 -5.78 0.84
N ASP A 25 0.35 -6.84 0.95
CA ASP A 25 0.68 -8.13 0.36
C ASP A 25 -0.13 -8.32 -0.91
N PRO A 26 0.42 -9.01 -1.93
CA PRO A 26 -0.29 -9.18 -3.18
C PRO A 26 -1.48 -10.12 -3.04
N VAL A 27 -2.56 -9.79 -3.75
CA VAL A 27 -3.64 -10.72 -3.99
C VAL A 27 -3.26 -11.46 -5.27
N LEU A 28 -2.91 -12.75 -5.14
CA LEU A 28 -2.37 -13.50 -6.27
C LEU A 28 -3.46 -13.77 -7.30
N GLU A 29 -3.19 -13.40 -8.54
CA GLU A 29 -4.06 -13.64 -9.68
C GLU A 29 -3.19 -14.04 -10.87
N ASP A 30 -3.72 -14.95 -11.71
CA ASP A 30 -2.99 -15.38 -12.91
C ASP A 30 -2.74 -14.19 -13.84
N GLY A 31 -1.51 -14.06 -14.31
CA GLY A 31 -1.13 -13.03 -15.24
C GLY A 31 -0.96 -11.64 -14.60
N LYS A 32 -1.05 -11.54 -13.28
CA LYS A 32 -0.87 -10.27 -12.58
C LYS A 32 0.45 -10.25 -11.83
N PRO A 33 1.07 -9.07 -11.67
CA PRO A 33 2.30 -8.95 -10.90
C PRO A 33 2.09 -9.37 -9.45
N ALA A 34 3.13 -9.91 -8.86
CA ALA A 34 3.16 -10.26 -7.45
C ALA A 34 4.38 -9.64 -6.80
N GLY A 35 4.29 -9.40 -5.51
CA GLY A 35 5.35 -8.77 -4.75
C GLY A 35 4.77 -7.91 -3.65
N SER A 36 5.49 -7.73 -2.56
CA SER A 36 5.03 -6.92 -1.44
C SER A 36 5.36 -5.46 -1.66
N VAL A 37 4.50 -4.58 -1.16
CA VAL A 37 4.71 -3.14 -1.21
C VAL A 37 4.66 -2.60 0.21
N SER A 38 5.59 -1.73 0.55
CA SER A 38 5.55 -1.02 1.82
C SER A 38 5.61 0.49 1.55
N LEU A 39 4.82 1.22 2.31
CA LEU A 39 4.76 2.67 2.21
C LEU A 39 4.98 3.26 3.59
N THR A 40 5.62 4.43 3.62
CA THR A 40 5.75 5.20 4.85
C THR A 40 5.03 6.51 4.65
N LEU A 41 4.01 6.75 5.47
CA LEU A 41 3.23 7.98 5.43
C LEU A 41 3.65 8.88 6.58
N THR A 42 3.86 10.15 6.29
CA THR A 42 4.22 11.15 7.29
C THR A 42 3.16 12.23 7.44
N ASN A 43 2.15 12.24 6.57
CA ASN A 43 1.04 13.17 6.65
C ASN A 43 -0.13 12.49 7.35
N GLN A 44 -0.43 12.91 8.57
CA GLN A 44 -1.49 12.32 9.38
C GLN A 44 -2.86 12.35 8.71
N ASP A 45 -3.09 13.31 7.82
CA ASP A 45 -4.36 13.42 7.10
C ASP A 45 -4.58 12.25 6.14
N GLU A 46 -3.51 11.51 5.81
CA GLU A 46 -3.59 10.37 4.90
C GLU A 46 -3.69 9.03 5.63
N TYR A 47 -3.52 9.00 6.95
CA TYR A 47 -3.47 7.75 7.70
C TYR A 47 -4.78 6.96 7.62
N PHE A 48 -5.91 7.65 7.53
CA PHE A 48 -7.21 7.00 7.51
C PHE A 48 -7.50 6.25 6.21
N VAL A 49 -6.71 6.50 5.17
CA VAL A 49 -6.91 5.85 3.86
C VAL A 49 -6.68 4.35 3.96
N PHE A 50 -5.78 3.92 4.85
CA PHE A 50 -5.40 2.52 4.94
C PHE A 50 -5.97 1.87 6.18
N GLU A 51 -6.60 0.70 5.98
CA GLU A 51 -7.14 -0.12 7.07
C GLU A 51 -6.69 -1.55 6.87
N GLN A 52 -6.34 -2.21 7.98
CA GLN A 52 -5.91 -3.60 7.93
C GLN A 52 -7.04 -4.49 7.44
N GLY A 53 -6.73 -5.40 6.51
CA GLY A 53 -7.70 -6.32 5.93
C GLY A 53 -8.44 -5.80 4.72
N VAL A 54 -8.27 -4.53 4.38
CA VAL A 54 -8.92 -3.91 3.21
C VAL A 54 -8.06 -4.13 1.98
N LYS A 55 -8.70 -4.37 0.85
CA LYS A 55 -8.02 -4.56 -0.43
C LYS A 55 -7.88 -3.24 -1.17
N TYR A 56 -6.76 -3.09 -1.84
CA TYR A 56 -6.44 -1.87 -2.60
C TYR A 56 -5.94 -2.26 -3.98
N GLN A 57 -6.23 -1.42 -4.97
CA GLN A 57 -5.68 -1.57 -6.31
C GLN A 57 -4.62 -0.49 -6.52
N LEU A 58 -3.43 -0.92 -6.96
CA LEU A 58 -2.35 -0.01 -7.28
C LEU A 58 -2.13 0.01 -8.79
N SER A 59 -1.85 1.19 -9.31
CA SER A 59 -1.53 1.38 -10.72
C SER A 59 -0.12 1.91 -10.85
N PHE A 60 0.59 1.40 -11.85
CA PHE A 60 1.96 1.82 -12.12
C PHE A 60 2.03 2.39 -13.53
N GLU A 61 2.53 3.59 -13.63
CA GLU A 61 2.66 4.29 -14.89
C GLU A 61 4.06 4.86 -15.00
N ARG A 62 4.68 4.68 -16.17
CA ARG A 62 6.00 5.26 -16.39
C ARG A 62 5.88 6.77 -16.48
N LEU A 63 6.70 7.46 -15.70
CA LEU A 63 6.84 8.90 -15.81
C LEU A 63 7.89 9.22 -16.86
N VAL A 64 7.61 10.19 -17.69
CA VAL A 64 8.54 10.66 -18.74
C VAL A 64 9.01 12.04 -18.33
N ASP A 65 10.31 12.13 -18.03
CA ASP A 65 10.94 13.40 -17.65
C ASP A 65 11.56 14.09 -18.86
#